data_07f11ede9d6ccda5504a8cdb32b478e2
#
_entry.id   07f11ede9d6ccda5504a8cdb32b478e2
#
_cell.length_a   1.000
_cell.length_b   1.000
_cell.length_c   1.000
_cell.angle_alpha   90.00
_cell.angle_beta   90.00
_cell.angle_gamma   90.00
#
_symmetry.space_group_name_H-M   'P 1'
#
loop_
_entity.id
_entity.type
_entity.pdbx_description
1 polymer ?
#
loop_
_entity_poly.entity_id
_entity_poly.type
_entity_poly.pdbx_seq_one_letter_code
_entity_poly.pdbx_strand_id
1 'polypeptide(L)'
;MPIVSRKIRQLNAKAVTVSGLAAGAAFVAVLETDLRLTGRNVDDLMILGRPFTEDPSKARAVGMAIHVVNSLALASLYARLEGRLPGPGWVKGAIFANVENVILYPITRFEDVHPAIRTGQVDRYFNWPAFRQSVPRHIAFGAVLGVLYDRLRLG
;
A
#
# COMPACT_ATOMS: atom_id res chain seq x y z
N MET A 1 11.89 13.72 -38.98
CA MET A 1 11.64 13.73 -37.50
C MET A 1 12.39 12.59 -36.88
N PRO A 2 13.38 12.81 -35.99
CA PRO A 2 14.08 11.72 -35.35
C PRO A 2 13.13 11.09 -34.34
N ILE A 3 12.92 9.77 -34.46
CA ILE A 3 12.25 8.94 -33.47
C ILE A 3 13.17 8.91 -32.25
N VAL A 4 12.84 9.69 -31.21
CA VAL A 4 13.54 9.64 -29.93
C VAL A 4 13.28 8.27 -29.32
N SER A 5 14.24 7.37 -29.51
CA SER A 5 14.26 6.08 -28.83
C SER A 5 14.26 6.34 -27.33
N ARG A 6 13.09 6.23 -26.67
CA ARG A 6 12.99 6.22 -25.21
C ARG A 6 13.68 4.96 -24.73
N LYS A 7 14.94 5.09 -24.34
CA LYS A 7 15.62 4.04 -23.57
C LYS A 7 14.70 3.61 -22.43
N ILE A 8 14.18 2.41 -22.50
CA ILE A 8 13.43 1.80 -21.38
C ILE A 8 14.42 1.77 -20.23
N ARG A 9 14.21 2.63 -19.24
CA ARG A 9 15.07 2.73 -18.07
C ARG A 9 14.98 1.39 -17.33
N GLN A 10 16.07 0.63 -17.32
CA GLN A 10 16.12 -0.62 -16.57
C GLN A 10 15.81 -0.31 -15.10
N LEU A 11 14.86 -1.05 -14.53
CA LEU A 11 14.50 -0.89 -13.12
C LEU A 11 15.67 -1.38 -12.27
N ASN A 12 16.09 -0.56 -11.30
CA ASN A 12 17.03 -1.02 -10.29
C ASN A 12 16.29 -1.98 -9.34
N ALA A 13 16.44 -3.28 -9.57
CA ALA A 13 15.74 -4.32 -8.81
C ALA A 13 16.02 -4.22 -7.30
N LYS A 14 17.26 -3.90 -6.90
CA LYS A 14 17.61 -3.71 -5.48
C LYS A 14 16.85 -2.54 -4.88
N ALA A 15 16.81 -1.38 -5.58
CA ALA A 15 16.09 -0.21 -5.10
C ALA A 15 14.59 -0.50 -4.97
N VAL A 16 13.97 -1.16 -5.94
CA VAL A 16 12.56 -1.55 -5.92
C VAL A 16 12.28 -2.49 -4.76
N THR A 17 13.07 -3.56 -4.61
CA THR A 17 12.81 -4.58 -3.58
C THR A 17 12.97 -4.00 -2.18
N VAL A 18 14.09 -3.32 -1.90
CA VAL A 18 14.36 -2.79 -0.55
C VAL A 18 13.36 -1.70 -0.19
N SER A 19 13.09 -0.75 -1.11
CA SER A 19 12.14 0.33 -0.83
C SER A 19 10.70 -0.18 -0.69
N GLY A 20 10.30 -1.17 -1.49
CA GLY A 20 8.96 -1.77 -1.42
C GLY A 20 8.73 -2.52 -0.11
N LEU A 21 9.68 -3.36 0.32
CA LEU A 21 9.59 -4.09 1.58
C LEU A 21 9.57 -3.15 2.79
N ALA A 22 10.45 -2.14 2.80
CA ALA A 22 10.48 -1.15 3.87
C ALA A 22 9.20 -0.31 3.93
N ALA A 23 8.66 0.08 2.77
CA ALA A 23 7.39 0.79 2.68
C ALA A 23 6.22 -0.06 3.21
N GLY A 24 6.17 -1.33 2.82
CA GLY A 24 5.17 -2.27 3.34
C GLY A 24 5.25 -2.43 4.85
N ALA A 25 6.46 -2.53 5.41
CA ALA A 25 6.66 -2.59 6.86
C ALA A 25 6.20 -1.29 7.56
N ALA A 26 6.47 -0.12 6.96
CA ALA A 26 6.00 1.16 7.51
C ALA A 26 4.47 1.27 7.50
N PHE A 27 3.81 0.81 6.44
CA PHE A 27 2.35 0.71 6.39
C PHE A 27 1.81 -0.12 7.55
N VAL A 28 2.36 -1.33 7.73
CA VAL A 28 1.92 -2.25 8.79
C VAL A 28 2.17 -1.67 10.19
N ALA A 29 3.29 -0.99 10.41
CA ALA A 29 3.57 -0.33 11.68
C ALA A 29 2.52 0.73 12.02
N VAL A 30 2.09 1.54 11.04
CA VAL A 30 1.01 2.53 11.23
C VAL A 30 -0.34 1.83 11.42
N LEU A 31 -0.64 0.77 10.65
CA LEU A 31 -1.85 -0.05 10.81
C LEU A 31 -1.95 -0.60 12.24
N GLU A 32 -0.91 -1.25 12.76
CA GLU A 32 -0.90 -1.81 14.11
C GLU A 32 -1.07 -0.73 15.19
N THR A 33 -0.45 0.43 14.99
CA THR A 33 -0.58 1.57 15.89
C THR A 33 -2.01 2.10 15.89
N ASP A 34 -2.57 2.29 14.73
CA ASP A 34 -3.92 2.80 14.53
C ASP A 34 -5.00 1.87 15.10
N LEU A 35 -4.89 0.56 14.86
CA LEU A 35 -5.80 -0.44 15.46
C LEU A 35 -5.82 -0.38 16.99
N ARG A 36 -4.68 -0.07 17.63
CA ARG A 36 -4.56 0.04 19.09
C ARG A 36 -5.10 1.36 19.64
N LEU A 37 -4.90 2.46 18.89
CA LEU A 37 -5.21 3.80 19.37
C LEU A 37 -6.65 4.23 19.12
N THR A 38 -7.24 3.81 18.01
CA THR A 38 -8.56 4.30 17.60
C THR A 38 -9.72 3.48 18.12
N GLY A 39 -9.47 2.26 18.58
CA GLY A 39 -10.49 1.29 18.98
C GLY A 39 -11.38 0.81 17.82
N ARG A 40 -11.03 1.16 16.57
CA ARG A 40 -11.71 0.73 15.35
C ARG A 40 -10.93 -0.39 14.69
N ASN A 41 -11.62 -1.47 14.37
CA ASN A 41 -11.00 -2.65 13.76
C ASN A 41 -11.05 -2.59 12.22
N VAL A 42 -10.36 -1.62 11.64
CA VAL A 42 -10.16 -1.48 10.18
C VAL A 42 -8.84 -2.17 9.82
N ASP A 43 -8.85 -3.50 9.80
CA ASP A 43 -7.64 -4.34 9.62
C ASP A 43 -7.45 -4.77 8.16
N ASP A 44 -6.57 -4.06 7.44
CA ASP A 44 -6.28 -4.32 6.03
C ASP A 44 -5.70 -5.73 5.79
N LEU A 45 -4.92 -6.27 6.74
CA LEU A 45 -4.38 -7.62 6.60
C LEU A 45 -5.47 -8.68 6.70
N MET A 46 -6.44 -8.48 7.59
CA MET A 46 -7.61 -9.35 7.69
C MET A 46 -8.46 -9.28 6.42
N ILE A 47 -8.66 -8.07 5.87
CA ILE A 47 -9.38 -7.88 4.60
C ILE A 47 -8.67 -8.61 3.46
N LEU A 48 -7.36 -8.49 3.33
CA LEU A 48 -6.62 -9.15 2.26
C LEU A 48 -6.62 -10.68 2.39
N GLY A 49 -6.59 -11.21 3.60
CA GLY A 49 -6.40 -12.64 3.80
C GLY A 49 -7.68 -13.46 3.87
N ARG A 50 -8.77 -12.89 4.40
CA ARG A 50 -10.03 -13.61 4.64
C ARG A 50 -10.69 -14.24 3.41
N PRO A 51 -10.57 -13.68 2.19
CA PRO A 51 -11.05 -14.34 0.99
C PRO A 51 -10.35 -15.66 0.64
N PHE A 52 -9.16 -15.88 1.17
CA PHE A 52 -8.30 -17.04 0.83
C PHE A 52 -8.24 -18.09 1.95
N THR A 53 -8.83 -17.85 3.12
CA THR A 53 -8.88 -18.81 4.22
C THR A 53 -10.12 -18.60 5.08
N GLU A 54 -10.77 -19.69 5.45
CA GLU A 54 -11.89 -19.67 6.40
C GLU A 54 -11.42 -19.53 7.85
N ASP A 55 -10.17 -19.87 8.14
CA ASP A 55 -9.56 -19.78 9.46
C ASP A 55 -9.14 -18.34 9.78
N PRO A 56 -9.85 -17.64 10.70
CA PRO A 56 -9.51 -16.25 11.05
C PRO A 56 -8.12 -16.10 11.64
N SER A 57 -7.60 -17.13 12.30
CA SER A 57 -6.26 -17.10 12.92
C SER A 57 -5.15 -17.04 11.87
N LYS A 58 -5.40 -17.60 10.68
CA LYS A 58 -4.47 -17.59 9.55
C LYS A 58 -4.66 -16.41 8.61
N ALA A 59 -5.82 -15.76 8.65
CA ALA A 59 -6.18 -14.71 7.70
C ALA A 59 -5.16 -13.56 7.69
N ARG A 60 -4.71 -13.08 8.85
CA ARG A 60 -3.71 -12.01 8.91
C ARG A 60 -2.35 -12.43 8.34
N ALA A 61 -1.93 -13.68 8.53
CA ALA A 61 -0.69 -14.19 7.95
C ALA A 61 -0.76 -14.28 6.42
N VAL A 62 -1.89 -14.77 5.89
CA VAL A 62 -2.16 -14.77 4.44
C VAL A 62 -2.21 -13.36 3.91
N GLY A 63 -2.92 -12.46 4.59
CA GLY A 63 -2.99 -11.04 4.23
C GLY A 63 -1.63 -10.36 4.25
N MET A 64 -0.75 -10.68 5.19
CA MET A 64 0.63 -10.20 5.23
C MET A 64 1.42 -10.65 4.00
N ALA A 65 1.31 -11.91 3.60
CA ALA A 65 1.98 -12.41 2.40
C ALA A 65 1.50 -11.67 1.13
N ILE A 66 0.18 -11.45 1.01
CA ILE A 66 -0.41 -10.68 -0.10
C ILE A 66 0.07 -9.22 -0.05
N HIS A 67 0.11 -8.61 1.14
CA HIS A 67 0.58 -7.24 1.33
C HIS A 67 2.04 -7.06 0.89
N VAL A 68 2.91 -8.03 1.20
CA VAL A 68 4.31 -8.03 0.72
C VAL A 68 4.37 -8.04 -0.81
N VAL A 69 3.62 -8.93 -1.46
CA VAL A 69 3.57 -8.99 -2.93
C VAL A 69 3.05 -7.68 -3.52
N ASN A 70 1.98 -7.14 -2.95
CA ASN A 70 1.41 -5.86 -3.37
C ASN A 70 2.40 -4.71 -3.20
N SER A 71 3.13 -4.67 -2.08
CA SER A 71 4.17 -3.66 -1.83
C SER A 71 5.28 -3.68 -2.87
N LEU A 72 5.72 -4.85 -3.31
CA LEU A 72 6.71 -5.01 -4.38
C LEU A 72 6.16 -4.59 -5.75
N ALA A 73 4.91 -4.93 -6.03
CA ALA A 73 4.23 -4.51 -7.25
C ALA A 73 4.08 -2.99 -7.33
N LEU A 74 3.62 -2.35 -6.24
CA LEU A 74 3.49 -0.90 -6.13
C LEU A 74 4.85 -0.20 -6.22
N ALA A 75 5.91 -0.73 -5.60
CA ALA A 75 7.26 -0.19 -5.73
C ALA A 75 7.77 -0.26 -7.19
N SER A 76 7.45 -1.34 -7.89
CA SER A 76 7.77 -1.50 -9.32
C SER A 76 7.02 -0.49 -10.20
N LEU A 77 5.75 -0.23 -9.89
CA LEU A 77 4.94 0.76 -10.57
C LEU A 77 5.43 2.18 -10.26
N TYR A 78 5.72 2.48 -8.99
CA TYR A 78 6.29 3.76 -8.57
C TYR A 78 7.60 4.06 -9.32
N ALA A 79 8.50 3.09 -9.43
CA ALA A 79 9.77 3.23 -10.12
C ALA A 79 9.62 3.63 -11.61
N ARG A 80 8.50 3.27 -12.24
CA ARG A 80 8.17 3.68 -13.62
C ARG A 80 7.55 5.07 -13.72
N LEU A 81 6.87 5.49 -12.66
CA LEU A 81 6.07 6.73 -12.65
C LEU A 81 6.74 7.89 -11.93
N GLU A 82 7.72 7.63 -11.04
CA GLU A 82 8.32 8.64 -10.15
C GLU A 82 8.85 9.89 -10.85
N GLY A 83 9.37 9.73 -12.07
CA GLY A 83 9.85 10.84 -12.89
C GLY A 83 8.75 11.80 -13.41
N ARG A 84 7.48 11.41 -13.27
CA ARG A 84 6.32 12.26 -13.64
C ARG A 84 5.70 12.95 -12.43
N LEU A 85 6.08 12.56 -11.21
CA LEU A 85 5.53 13.08 -9.97
C LEU A 85 6.33 14.31 -9.50
N PRO A 86 5.67 15.34 -8.98
CA PRO A 86 6.34 16.55 -8.50
C PRO A 86 6.94 16.38 -7.11
N GLY A 87 7.99 17.14 -6.81
CA GLY A 87 8.58 17.27 -5.49
C GLY A 87 9.70 16.28 -5.17
N PRO A 88 10.21 16.31 -3.94
CA PRO A 88 11.21 15.37 -3.45
C PRO A 88 10.63 13.96 -3.27
N GLY A 89 11.50 12.94 -3.14
CA GLY A 89 11.09 11.53 -3.13
C GLY A 89 9.95 11.20 -2.17
N TRP A 90 10.01 11.70 -0.93
CA TRP A 90 8.93 11.44 0.04
C TRP A 90 7.57 12.01 -0.38
N VAL A 91 7.56 13.20 -1.04
CA VAL A 91 6.31 13.79 -1.57
C VAL A 91 5.79 12.97 -2.73
N LYS A 92 6.68 12.61 -3.69
CA LYS A 92 6.31 11.76 -4.83
C LYS A 92 5.68 10.45 -4.37
N GLY A 93 6.31 9.78 -3.40
CA GLY A 93 5.82 8.53 -2.84
C GLY A 93 4.48 8.70 -2.13
N ALA A 94 4.34 9.74 -1.29
CA ALA A 94 3.09 10.03 -0.60
C ALA A 94 1.94 10.35 -1.56
N ILE A 95 2.20 11.13 -2.61
CA ILE A 95 1.21 11.40 -3.68
C ILE A 95 0.82 10.09 -4.36
N PHE A 96 1.80 9.28 -4.79
CA PHE A 96 1.58 8.01 -5.48
C PHE A 96 0.67 7.08 -4.64
N ALA A 97 1.03 6.85 -3.39
CA ALA A 97 0.29 5.93 -2.53
C ALA A 97 -1.12 6.44 -2.18
N ASN A 98 -1.31 7.75 -1.98
CA ASN A 98 -2.65 8.28 -1.71
C ASN A 98 -3.53 8.36 -2.97
N VAL A 99 -2.95 8.54 -4.16
CA VAL A 99 -3.69 8.42 -5.43
C VAL A 99 -4.18 6.97 -5.61
N GLU A 100 -3.33 5.99 -5.34
CA GLU A 100 -3.72 4.58 -5.35
C GLU A 100 -4.84 4.30 -4.34
N ASN A 101 -4.71 4.77 -3.09
CA ASN A 101 -5.75 4.64 -2.07
C ASN A 101 -7.10 5.22 -2.54
N VAL A 102 -7.11 6.44 -3.09
CA VAL A 102 -8.33 7.08 -3.58
C VAL A 102 -8.95 6.32 -4.75
N ILE A 103 -8.13 5.79 -5.67
CA ILE A 103 -8.61 5.02 -6.82
C ILE A 103 -9.23 3.68 -6.39
N LEU A 104 -8.64 3.01 -5.41
CA LEU A 104 -9.10 1.70 -4.95
C LEU A 104 -10.20 1.79 -3.89
N TYR A 105 -10.31 2.89 -3.16
CA TYR A 105 -11.28 3.03 -2.08
C TYR A 105 -12.74 2.73 -2.48
N PRO A 106 -13.23 3.12 -3.68
CA PRO A 106 -14.59 2.79 -4.11
C PRO A 106 -14.90 1.28 -4.15
N ILE A 107 -13.88 0.42 -4.25
CA ILE A 107 -14.06 -1.04 -4.21
C ILE A 107 -14.61 -1.47 -2.84
N THR A 108 -14.31 -0.72 -1.78
CA THR A 108 -14.83 -1.00 -0.43
C THR A 108 -16.35 -0.88 -0.32
N ARG A 109 -17.02 -0.27 -1.30
CA ARG A 109 -18.49 -0.25 -1.39
C ARG A 109 -19.09 -1.67 -1.45
N PHE A 110 -18.34 -2.63 -1.96
CA PHE A 110 -18.78 -4.04 -2.03
C PHE A 110 -18.50 -4.81 -0.73
N GLU A 111 -18.31 -4.11 0.37
CA GLU A 111 -17.97 -4.68 1.68
C GLU A 111 -18.97 -5.73 2.20
N ASP A 112 -20.25 -5.60 1.84
CA ASP A 112 -21.30 -6.52 2.30
C ASP A 112 -21.11 -7.98 1.80
N VAL A 113 -20.33 -8.20 0.74
CA VAL A 113 -20.00 -9.54 0.27
C VAL A 113 -18.66 -10.06 0.86
N HIS A 114 -17.92 -9.21 1.56
CA HIS A 114 -16.60 -9.56 2.09
C HIS A 114 -16.69 -10.43 3.35
N PRO A 115 -16.02 -11.62 3.40
CA PRO A 115 -16.18 -12.56 4.52
C PRO A 115 -15.86 -11.96 5.90
N ALA A 116 -14.78 -11.17 6.02
CA ALA A 116 -14.37 -10.58 7.29
C ALA A 116 -15.40 -9.57 7.85
N ILE A 117 -16.08 -8.83 6.98
CA ILE A 117 -17.10 -7.85 7.37
C ILE A 117 -18.42 -8.54 7.71
N ARG A 118 -18.84 -9.51 6.86
CA ARG A 118 -20.07 -10.30 7.12
C ARG A 118 -20.04 -11.05 8.44
N THR A 119 -18.87 -11.49 8.88
CA THR A 119 -18.70 -12.23 10.14
C THR A 119 -18.34 -11.34 11.32
N GLY A 120 -18.31 -10.01 11.14
CA GLY A 120 -17.99 -9.06 12.20
C GLY A 120 -16.54 -9.08 12.68
N GLN A 121 -15.63 -9.65 11.90
CA GLN A 121 -14.20 -9.73 12.23
C GLN A 121 -13.47 -8.41 12.01
N VAL A 122 -13.98 -7.56 11.14
CA VAL A 122 -13.51 -6.19 10.90
C VAL A 122 -14.69 -5.25 10.78
N ASP A 123 -14.46 -3.98 11.08
CA ASP A 123 -15.44 -2.91 10.89
C ASP A 123 -15.72 -2.65 9.41
N ARG A 124 -16.83 -1.96 9.15
CA ARG A 124 -17.16 -1.52 7.80
C ARG A 124 -16.12 -0.54 7.28
N TYR A 125 -15.79 -0.67 6.00
CA TYR A 125 -14.75 0.11 5.31
C TYR A 125 -15.30 1.28 4.53
N PHE A 126 -16.46 1.15 3.88
CA PHE A 126 -17.02 2.21 3.05
C PHE A 126 -17.65 3.32 3.90
N ASN A 127 -16.83 4.03 4.65
CA ASN A 127 -17.23 5.17 5.47
C ASN A 127 -16.06 6.15 5.68
N TRP A 128 -16.39 7.40 5.99
CA TRP A 128 -15.40 8.46 6.16
C TRP A 128 -14.35 8.19 7.28
N PRO A 129 -14.73 7.68 8.47
CA PRO A 129 -13.74 7.32 9.48
C PRO A 129 -12.73 6.27 9.01
N ALA A 130 -13.14 5.21 8.31
CA ALA A 130 -12.22 4.20 7.78
C ALA A 130 -11.30 4.79 6.69
N PHE A 131 -11.83 5.63 5.80
CA PHE A 131 -11.01 6.35 4.82
C PHE A 131 -9.94 7.21 5.50
N ARG A 132 -10.30 7.96 6.55
CA ARG A 132 -9.33 8.78 7.30
C ARG A 132 -8.23 7.95 7.95
N GLN A 133 -8.51 6.71 8.38
CA GLN A 133 -7.51 5.78 8.90
C GLN A 133 -6.57 5.27 7.79
N SER A 134 -7.06 5.07 6.57
CA SER A 134 -6.22 4.61 5.47
C SER A 134 -5.18 5.64 5.04
N VAL A 135 -5.48 6.94 5.10
CA VAL A 135 -4.59 8.02 4.64
C VAL A 135 -3.21 8.01 5.31
N PRO A 136 -3.07 8.00 6.65
CA PRO A 136 -1.74 7.99 7.29
C PRO A 136 -0.95 6.71 6.98
N ARG A 137 -1.61 5.57 6.79
CA ARG A 137 -0.97 4.31 6.38
C ARG A 137 -0.32 4.45 5.00
N HIS A 138 -1.05 5.05 4.04
CA HIS A 138 -0.55 5.29 2.68
C HIS A 138 0.49 6.41 2.63
N ILE A 139 0.39 7.44 3.48
CA ILE A 139 1.45 8.45 3.63
C ILE A 139 2.74 7.79 4.10
N ALA A 140 2.68 6.95 5.14
CA ALA A 140 3.86 6.26 5.66
C ALA A 140 4.50 5.33 4.61
N PHE A 141 3.68 4.51 3.94
CA PHE A 141 4.12 3.68 2.82
C PHE A 141 4.82 4.52 1.76
N GLY A 142 4.15 5.54 1.25
CA GLY A 142 4.65 6.34 0.14
C GLY A 142 5.90 7.14 0.50
N ALA A 143 5.95 7.74 1.68
CA ALA A 143 7.10 8.51 2.13
C ALA A 143 8.36 7.63 2.23
N VAL A 144 8.25 6.46 2.85
CA VAL A 144 9.36 5.50 2.96
C VAL A 144 9.77 4.98 1.57
N LEU A 145 8.79 4.60 0.73
CA LEU A 145 9.03 4.17 -0.64
C LEU A 145 9.85 5.21 -1.40
N GLY A 146 9.39 6.46 -1.41
CA GLY A 146 10.00 7.52 -2.20
C GLY A 146 11.41 7.89 -1.73
N VAL A 147 11.62 8.01 -0.39
CA VAL A 147 12.94 8.32 0.17
C VAL A 147 13.95 7.22 -0.13
N LEU A 148 13.59 5.96 0.13
CA LEU A 148 14.52 4.86 -0.04
C LEU A 148 14.79 4.57 -1.52
N TYR A 149 13.77 4.64 -2.36
CA TYR A 149 13.95 4.47 -3.80
C TYR A 149 14.91 5.52 -4.37
N ASP A 150 14.74 6.81 -4.02
CA ASP A 150 15.62 7.87 -4.50
C ASP A 150 17.07 7.67 -4.04
N ARG A 151 17.30 7.26 -2.80
CA ARG A 151 18.64 6.99 -2.27
C ARG A 151 19.31 5.79 -2.95
N LEU A 152 18.56 4.71 -3.14
CA LEU A 152 19.12 3.44 -3.63
C LEU A 152 19.30 3.39 -5.14
N ARG A 153 18.56 4.18 -5.91
CA ARG A 153 18.71 4.23 -7.38
C ARG A 153 19.93 5.05 -7.84
N LEU A 154 20.46 5.92 -6.98
CA LEU A 154 21.59 6.81 -7.27
C LEU A 154 22.94 6.22 -6.82
N GLY A 155 22.96 5.19 -5.97
CA GLY A 155 24.13 4.44 -5.54
C GLY A 155 24.28 3.14 -6.32
#